data_f0d51097c407f12ac9e468bf7657587a
#
_entry.id   f0d51097c407f12ac9e468bf7657587a
#
_cell.length_a   1.000
_cell.length_b   1.000
_cell.length_c   1.000
_cell.angle_alpha   90.00
_cell.angle_beta   90.00
_cell.angle_gamma   90.00
#
_symmetry.space_group_name_H-M   'P 1'
#
loop_
_entity.id
_entity.type
_entity.pdbx_description
1 polymer ?
#
loop_
_entity_poly.entity_id
_entity_poly.type
_entity_poly.pdbx_seq_one_letter_code
_entity_poly.pdbx_strand_id
1 'polypeptide(L)'
;MHAAFMQYWLIDYGPQCPSGWTALGSHCRTSTGNSSFIKPQDNPGFVDLQGTAGSGGAMDVFIVTWPVGNMTKVAASPVFDLASVWKGAEFNVFGDGDGKQAILPPGNMIVRTTVHDGTTNFPACLTQGFTGEANNYTLVPPCCRYGGADPAIVCDQSTRVGATAYCANGTSVGDTHLTNFNGLLFDFQASGDFLLAEIDPDFVVQTRQKSGAPTWPNASVNKAVGMKMGKSRLAICLEPNRFVVDGKPNNLGNGKSLSLPDVTVTRNGNVYVFTRPDAANVRAELNNGWIDVSVSLGGPAPVVNVRGLLGNANGNTGPDDLAARDGTVLDQQPVSFTDLYHTFGDSWRVPSEESLLSQLCGDTKIERAIPKKSFYANDLNPKVYERAHKICTAAGVKEEALLDACTLDTAVLGDKTAAKAFVRANPPRAVARLGSRSKDAR
;
A
#
# COMPACT_ATOMS: atom_id res chain seq x y z
N MET A 1 -14.87 -32.82 -5.80
CA MET A 1 -15.87 -32.21 -4.90
C MET A 1 -15.10 -31.15 -4.12
N HIS A 2 -15.57 -29.90 -4.12
CA HIS A 2 -14.91 -28.81 -3.41
C HIS A 2 -15.77 -28.44 -2.21
N ALA A 3 -15.20 -28.38 -1.02
CA ALA A 3 -15.89 -27.97 0.18
C ALA A 3 -15.32 -26.61 0.63
N ALA A 4 -16.19 -25.71 1.05
CA ALA A 4 -15.81 -24.43 1.66
C ALA A 4 -16.34 -24.41 3.09
N PHE A 5 -15.54 -23.95 4.01
CA PHE A 5 -15.88 -23.81 5.43
C PHE A 5 -15.06 -22.69 6.07
N MET A 6 -15.52 -22.18 7.19
CA MET A 6 -14.79 -21.23 8.02
C MET A 6 -14.32 -21.95 9.30
N GLN A 7 -13.08 -21.70 9.68
CA GLN A 7 -12.50 -22.17 10.93
C GLN A 7 -12.18 -21.00 11.85
N TYR A 8 -12.32 -21.26 13.15
CA TYR A 8 -11.90 -20.39 14.21
C TYR A 8 -10.67 -20.96 14.88
N TRP A 9 -9.70 -20.11 15.14
CA TRP A 9 -8.45 -20.51 15.78
C TRP A 9 -8.13 -19.61 16.96
N LEU A 10 -7.77 -20.22 18.08
CA LEU A 10 -7.17 -19.57 19.22
C LEU A 10 -5.69 -19.93 19.23
N ILE A 11 -4.87 -19.01 18.76
CA ILE A 11 -3.42 -19.21 18.61
C ILE A 11 -2.74 -19.02 19.97
N ASP A 12 -1.90 -20.00 20.36
CA ASP A 12 -1.15 -20.04 21.62
C ASP A 12 -2.06 -19.90 22.86
N TYR A 13 -3.26 -20.43 22.78
CA TYR A 13 -4.24 -20.35 23.88
C TYR A 13 -3.87 -21.22 25.08
N GLY A 14 -3.15 -22.32 24.82
CA GLY A 14 -2.74 -23.27 25.85
C GLY A 14 -3.25 -24.69 25.62
N PRO A 15 -2.87 -25.63 26.48
CA PRO A 15 -3.15 -27.05 26.26
C PRO A 15 -4.62 -27.46 26.49
N GLN A 16 -5.40 -26.61 27.16
CA GLN A 16 -6.81 -26.88 27.44
C GLN A 16 -7.71 -25.96 26.64
N CYS A 17 -8.34 -26.54 25.63
CA CYS A 17 -9.27 -25.81 24.78
C CYS A 17 -10.64 -25.64 25.44
N PRO A 18 -11.39 -24.57 25.07
CA PRO A 18 -12.78 -24.42 25.48
C PRO A 18 -13.64 -25.62 25.04
N SER A 19 -14.76 -25.83 25.72
CA SER A 19 -15.71 -26.88 25.36
C SER A 19 -16.17 -26.72 23.90
N GLY A 20 -16.15 -27.81 23.12
CA GLY A 20 -16.50 -27.82 21.71
C GLY A 20 -15.35 -27.45 20.76
N TRP A 21 -14.16 -27.18 21.28
CA TRP A 21 -12.95 -26.94 20.51
C TRP A 21 -12.00 -28.11 20.52
N THR A 22 -11.28 -28.31 19.44
CA THR A 22 -10.27 -29.35 19.29
C THR A 22 -8.89 -28.78 19.56
N ALA A 23 -8.12 -29.44 20.41
CA ALA A 23 -6.72 -29.08 20.67
C ALA A 23 -5.82 -29.50 19.53
N LEU A 24 -4.89 -28.61 19.14
CA LEU A 24 -3.82 -28.86 18.18
C LEU A 24 -2.53 -28.21 18.70
N GLY A 25 -1.75 -28.97 19.46
CA GLY A 25 -0.60 -28.42 20.17
C GLY A 25 -1.01 -27.37 21.19
N SER A 26 -0.44 -26.15 21.10
CA SER A 26 -0.82 -25.01 21.95
C SER A 26 -2.03 -24.24 21.43
N HIS A 27 -2.58 -24.64 20.29
CA HIS A 27 -3.69 -23.96 19.63
C HIS A 27 -5.01 -24.69 19.83
N CYS A 28 -6.11 -23.97 19.70
CA CYS A 28 -7.45 -24.56 19.70
C CYS A 28 -8.19 -24.18 18.43
N ARG A 29 -8.92 -25.13 17.83
CA ARG A 29 -9.71 -24.87 16.64
C ARG A 29 -11.15 -25.36 16.76
N THR A 30 -12.04 -24.69 16.07
CA THR A 30 -13.41 -25.16 15.78
C THR A 30 -13.81 -24.72 14.40
N SER A 31 -14.90 -25.25 13.84
CA SER A 31 -15.35 -24.89 12.49
C SER A 31 -16.86 -24.73 12.41
N THR A 32 -17.33 -24.03 11.38
CA THR A 32 -18.76 -23.91 11.05
C THR A 32 -19.40 -25.22 10.56
N GLY A 33 -18.64 -26.29 10.50
CA GLY A 33 -19.02 -27.54 9.85
C GLY A 33 -18.78 -27.53 8.35
N ASN A 34 -18.60 -28.72 7.75
CA ASN A 34 -18.47 -28.86 6.30
C ASN A 34 -19.78 -28.48 5.65
N SER A 35 -19.76 -27.50 4.80
CA SER A 35 -21.01 -26.88 4.51
C SER A 35 -21.35 -26.70 3.06
N SER A 36 -20.45 -26.75 2.13
CA SER A 36 -20.86 -26.69 0.73
C SER A 36 -19.97 -27.44 -0.18
N PHE A 37 -20.64 -28.21 -1.00
CA PHE A 37 -20.00 -28.90 -2.09
C PHE A 37 -20.31 -28.14 -3.38
N ILE A 38 -19.35 -27.42 -3.90
CA ILE A 38 -19.36 -26.91 -5.26
C ILE A 38 -19.09 -28.12 -6.15
N LYS A 39 -20.07 -28.47 -6.98
CA LYS A 39 -19.92 -29.62 -7.88
C LYS A 39 -19.01 -29.25 -9.05
N PRO A 40 -18.17 -30.19 -9.54
CA PRO A 40 -17.29 -29.95 -10.69
C PRO A 40 -18.02 -29.46 -11.95
N GLN A 41 -19.26 -29.88 -12.14
CA GLN A 41 -20.08 -29.45 -13.28
C GLN A 41 -20.50 -27.97 -13.23
N ASP A 42 -20.44 -27.37 -12.05
CA ASP A 42 -20.81 -25.96 -11.90
C ASP A 42 -19.71 -25.04 -12.47
N ASN A 43 -18.52 -25.57 -12.79
CA ASN A 43 -17.37 -24.90 -13.38
C ASN A 43 -17.28 -23.43 -12.99
N PRO A 44 -17.08 -23.11 -11.71
CA PRO A 44 -17.15 -21.72 -11.27
C PRO A 44 -15.99 -20.95 -11.89
N GLY A 45 -16.29 -19.96 -12.72
CA GLY A 45 -15.31 -18.97 -13.19
C GLY A 45 -14.73 -18.16 -12.03
N PHE A 46 -15.50 -18.07 -10.92
CA PHE A 46 -15.06 -17.50 -9.65
C PHE A 46 -15.78 -18.18 -8.48
N VAL A 47 -15.17 -18.09 -7.30
CA VAL A 47 -15.79 -18.41 -6.01
C VAL A 47 -15.51 -17.23 -5.09
N ASP A 48 -16.55 -16.68 -4.48
CA ASP A 48 -16.44 -15.66 -3.46
C ASP A 48 -16.72 -16.26 -2.08
N LEU A 49 -15.79 -16.06 -1.15
CA LEU A 49 -15.86 -16.51 0.23
C LEU A 49 -15.89 -15.27 1.13
N GLN A 50 -16.96 -15.06 1.86
CA GLN A 50 -17.11 -13.95 2.78
C GLN A 50 -17.29 -14.45 4.20
N GLY A 51 -16.39 -14.05 5.10
CA GLY A 51 -16.55 -14.20 6.55
C GLY A 51 -16.86 -12.85 7.19
N THR A 52 -17.86 -12.79 8.03
CA THR A 52 -18.23 -11.58 8.78
C THR A 52 -18.30 -11.92 10.26
N ALA A 53 -17.51 -11.24 11.07
CA ALA A 53 -17.56 -11.36 12.52
C ALA A 53 -18.73 -10.51 13.06
N GLY A 54 -19.65 -11.14 13.79
CA GLY A 54 -20.74 -10.48 14.47
C GLY A 54 -20.25 -9.74 15.72
N SER A 55 -20.75 -8.55 15.97
CA SER A 55 -20.42 -7.74 17.16
C SER A 55 -21.53 -7.75 18.19
N GLY A 56 -21.17 -7.62 19.47
CA GLY A 56 -22.14 -7.49 20.56
C GLY A 56 -23.04 -8.71 20.76
N GLY A 57 -22.52 -9.92 20.49
CA GLY A 57 -23.26 -11.18 20.57
C GLY A 57 -24.07 -11.54 19.32
N ALA A 58 -23.92 -10.80 18.24
CA ALA A 58 -24.48 -11.18 16.95
C ALA A 58 -23.76 -12.43 16.41
N MET A 59 -24.46 -13.18 15.56
CA MET A 59 -23.91 -14.39 14.94
C MET A 59 -22.85 -14.01 13.90
N ASP A 60 -21.76 -14.79 13.85
CA ASP A 60 -20.82 -14.74 12.74
C ASP A 60 -21.45 -15.36 11.49
N VAL A 61 -21.12 -14.82 10.32
CA VAL A 61 -21.71 -15.24 9.05
C VAL A 61 -20.63 -15.65 8.07
N PHE A 62 -20.79 -16.83 7.46
CA PHE A 62 -19.95 -17.29 6.35
C PHE A 62 -20.81 -17.48 5.11
N ILE A 63 -20.45 -16.82 4.02
CA ILE A 63 -21.13 -16.87 2.74
C ILE A 63 -20.18 -17.40 1.67
N VAL A 64 -20.66 -18.33 0.86
CA VAL A 64 -19.98 -18.79 -0.35
C VAL A 64 -20.88 -18.47 -1.54
N THR A 65 -20.34 -17.77 -2.53
CA THR A 65 -21.06 -17.43 -3.76
C THR A 65 -20.28 -17.92 -4.98
N TRP A 66 -20.99 -18.49 -5.94
CA TRP A 66 -20.47 -18.90 -7.25
C TRP A 66 -21.50 -18.59 -8.35
N PRO A 67 -21.16 -18.62 -9.65
CA PRO A 67 -22.04 -18.11 -10.71
C PRO A 67 -23.47 -18.66 -10.74
N VAL A 68 -23.65 -19.90 -10.28
CA VAL A 68 -24.94 -20.61 -10.33
C VAL A 68 -25.55 -20.87 -8.94
N GLY A 69 -25.00 -20.29 -7.88
CA GLY A 69 -25.54 -20.51 -6.54
C GLY A 69 -24.83 -19.74 -5.42
N ASN A 70 -25.46 -19.74 -4.29
CA ASN A 70 -24.89 -19.23 -3.04
C ASN A 70 -25.28 -20.11 -1.88
N MET A 71 -24.54 -20.00 -0.79
CA MET A 71 -24.84 -20.59 0.49
C MET A 71 -24.41 -19.67 1.61
N THR A 72 -25.25 -19.60 2.62
CA THR A 72 -24.95 -18.87 3.86
C THR A 72 -24.94 -19.86 5.03
N LYS A 73 -23.90 -19.77 5.85
CA LYS A 73 -23.85 -20.41 7.17
C LYS A 73 -23.74 -19.34 8.24
N VAL A 74 -24.46 -19.56 9.30
CA VAL A 74 -24.45 -18.70 10.49
C VAL A 74 -23.93 -19.52 11.66
N ALA A 75 -22.95 -18.98 12.35
CA ALA A 75 -22.36 -19.62 13.53
C ALA A 75 -22.35 -18.63 14.68
N ALA A 76 -22.66 -19.12 15.89
CA ALA A 76 -22.40 -18.33 17.09
C ALA A 76 -20.90 -18.24 17.31
N SER A 77 -20.40 -17.07 17.67
CA SER A 77 -19.08 -16.97 18.27
C SER A 77 -19.10 -17.79 19.57
N PRO A 78 -18.46 -18.95 19.62
CA PRO A 78 -18.76 -19.91 20.70
C PRO A 78 -18.12 -19.54 22.03
N VAL A 79 -17.18 -18.61 22.05
CA VAL A 79 -16.42 -18.25 23.27
C VAL A 79 -16.20 -16.76 23.42
N PHE A 80 -16.08 -16.03 22.30
CA PHE A 80 -15.72 -14.61 22.28
C PHE A 80 -16.65 -13.85 21.33
N ASP A 81 -16.75 -12.55 21.57
CA ASP A 81 -17.17 -11.60 20.54
C ASP A 81 -16.04 -11.47 19.52
N LEU A 82 -16.09 -12.26 18.44
CA LEU A 82 -15.02 -12.34 17.44
C LEU A 82 -14.69 -10.97 16.86
N ALA A 83 -15.68 -10.12 16.61
CA ALA A 83 -15.49 -8.79 16.09
C ALA A 83 -14.59 -7.90 16.96
N SER A 84 -14.53 -8.15 18.25
CA SER A 84 -13.71 -7.37 19.19
C SER A 84 -12.29 -7.91 19.38
N VAL A 85 -12.03 -9.17 19.01
CA VAL A 85 -10.79 -9.87 19.39
C VAL A 85 -10.00 -10.47 18.24
N TRP A 86 -10.55 -10.60 17.04
CA TRP A 86 -9.83 -11.21 15.93
C TRP A 86 -8.57 -10.40 15.54
N LYS A 87 -7.50 -11.10 15.18
CA LYS A 87 -6.20 -10.50 14.86
C LYS A 87 -5.72 -10.82 13.47
N GLY A 88 -6.30 -11.82 12.83
CA GLY A 88 -5.92 -12.23 11.50
C GLY A 88 -7.01 -13.02 10.83
N ALA A 89 -7.03 -12.98 9.51
CA ALA A 89 -7.84 -13.82 8.65
C ALA A 89 -6.90 -14.56 7.69
N GLU A 90 -7.18 -15.83 7.45
CA GLU A 90 -6.38 -16.67 6.57
C GLU A 90 -7.29 -17.28 5.51
N PHE A 91 -6.83 -17.29 4.28
CA PHE A 91 -7.48 -17.97 3.18
C PHE A 91 -6.59 -19.12 2.72
N ASN A 92 -7.11 -20.33 2.74
CA ASN A 92 -6.40 -21.53 2.38
C ASN A 92 -7.10 -22.30 1.28
N VAL A 93 -6.30 -22.89 0.37
CA VAL A 93 -6.73 -23.93 -0.55
C VAL A 93 -5.86 -25.16 -0.32
N PHE A 94 -6.46 -26.24 0.11
CA PHE A 94 -5.75 -27.50 0.39
C PHE A 94 -6.55 -28.71 -0.11
N GLY A 95 -5.91 -29.89 -0.12
CA GLY A 95 -6.52 -31.13 -0.59
C GLY A 95 -7.48 -31.76 0.41
N ASP A 96 -7.50 -33.08 0.46
CA ASP A 96 -8.52 -33.91 1.09
C ASP A 96 -8.42 -34.07 2.62
N GLY A 97 -8.24 -32.98 3.32
CA GLY A 97 -8.43 -32.95 4.78
C GLY A 97 -7.22 -33.31 5.65
N ASP A 98 -6.16 -33.86 5.08
CA ASP A 98 -4.92 -34.23 5.81
C ASP A 98 -3.80 -33.19 5.59
N GLY A 99 -4.15 -31.95 5.25
CA GLY A 99 -3.18 -30.91 4.93
C GLY A 99 -2.43 -31.13 3.61
N LYS A 100 -2.91 -32.02 2.75
CA LYS A 100 -2.31 -32.25 1.44
C LYS A 100 -2.63 -31.13 0.48
N GLN A 101 -1.76 -30.96 -0.51
CA GLN A 101 -2.00 -29.99 -1.58
C GLN A 101 -3.19 -30.40 -2.45
N ALA A 102 -4.04 -29.46 -2.83
CA ALA A 102 -5.09 -29.68 -3.80
C ALA A 102 -4.50 -29.86 -5.20
N ILE A 103 -5.10 -30.73 -6.02
CA ILE A 103 -4.77 -30.86 -7.43
C ILE A 103 -5.57 -29.78 -8.16
N LEU A 104 -4.90 -28.72 -8.59
CA LEU A 104 -5.50 -27.64 -9.37
C LEU A 104 -5.33 -27.92 -10.86
N PRO A 105 -6.34 -27.64 -11.69
CA PRO A 105 -6.20 -27.74 -13.14
C PRO A 105 -5.14 -26.75 -13.64
N PRO A 106 -4.50 -27.02 -14.81
CA PRO A 106 -3.61 -26.07 -15.44
C PRO A 106 -4.33 -24.74 -15.68
N GLY A 107 -3.74 -23.65 -15.22
CA GLY A 107 -4.33 -22.31 -15.40
C GLY A 107 -3.82 -21.32 -14.37
N ASN A 108 -4.30 -20.11 -14.48
CA ASN A 108 -4.04 -19.05 -13.51
C ASN A 108 -5.23 -18.93 -12.56
N MET A 109 -4.97 -18.94 -11.27
CA MET A 109 -5.95 -18.55 -10.28
C MET A 109 -5.53 -17.23 -9.67
N ILE A 110 -6.46 -16.30 -9.59
CA ILE A 110 -6.29 -15.03 -8.87
C ILE A 110 -7.10 -15.15 -7.59
N VAL A 111 -6.47 -14.95 -6.46
CA VAL A 111 -7.14 -14.85 -5.16
C VAL A 111 -7.15 -13.39 -4.77
N ARG A 112 -8.35 -12.85 -4.57
CA ARG A 112 -8.55 -11.51 -4.03
C ARG A 112 -9.07 -11.64 -2.61
N THR A 113 -8.32 -11.14 -1.67
CA THR A 113 -8.72 -11.07 -0.25
C THR A 113 -9.05 -9.62 0.09
N THR A 114 -10.24 -9.38 0.61
CA THR A 114 -10.66 -8.06 1.08
C THR A 114 -10.87 -8.13 2.58
N VAL A 115 -10.25 -7.23 3.32
CA VAL A 115 -10.38 -7.14 4.79
C VAL A 115 -11.03 -5.81 5.13
N HIS A 116 -12.15 -5.89 5.87
CA HIS A 116 -12.87 -4.74 6.41
C HIS A 116 -12.76 -4.78 7.93
N ASP A 117 -11.83 -4.05 8.49
CA ASP A 117 -11.61 -3.94 9.93
C ASP A 117 -11.98 -2.56 10.49
N GLY A 118 -12.60 -1.73 9.66
CA GLY A 118 -12.96 -0.35 10.02
C GLY A 118 -11.76 0.62 9.97
N THR A 119 -10.58 0.15 9.54
CA THR A 119 -9.37 0.96 9.44
C THR A 119 -8.83 1.04 8.02
N THR A 120 -7.88 1.92 7.80
CA THR A 120 -7.09 2.01 6.56
C THR A 120 -5.65 1.51 6.76
N ASN A 121 -5.40 0.75 7.84
CA ASN A 121 -4.10 0.16 8.09
C ASN A 121 -3.91 -1.06 7.19
N PHE A 122 -2.73 -1.20 6.59
CA PHE A 122 -2.39 -2.42 5.88
C PHE A 122 -2.26 -3.58 6.87
N PRO A 123 -2.88 -4.72 6.59
CA PRO A 123 -2.63 -5.93 7.37
C PRO A 123 -1.18 -6.37 7.18
N ALA A 124 -0.59 -6.96 8.20
CA ALA A 124 0.62 -7.72 8.05
C ALA A 124 0.28 -9.00 7.27
N CYS A 125 0.80 -9.15 6.06
CA CYS A 125 0.55 -10.33 5.25
C CYS A 125 1.59 -11.40 5.57
N LEU A 126 1.13 -12.51 6.11
CA LEU A 126 1.95 -13.69 6.32
C LEU A 126 1.91 -14.55 5.04
N THR A 127 3.05 -15.13 4.67
CA THR A 127 3.14 -16.04 3.52
C THR A 127 2.63 -17.43 3.85
N GLN A 128 2.52 -17.76 5.13
CA GLN A 128 1.98 -19.02 5.65
C GLN A 128 1.29 -18.74 6.97
N GLY A 129 0.07 -19.25 7.13
CA GLY A 129 -0.68 -19.15 8.36
C GLY A 129 -0.13 -20.05 9.47
N PHE A 130 -0.70 -19.94 10.65
CA PHE A 130 -0.34 -20.73 11.83
C PHE A 130 -0.93 -22.15 11.81
N THR A 131 -1.78 -22.43 10.86
CA THR A 131 -2.62 -23.64 10.85
C THR A 131 -1.89 -24.88 10.32
N GLY A 132 -0.76 -24.71 9.64
CA GLY A 132 0.13 -25.79 9.21
C GLY A 132 -0.37 -26.60 8.02
N GLU A 133 -1.41 -26.17 7.32
CA GLU A 133 -1.90 -26.80 6.11
C GLU A 133 -0.89 -26.67 4.97
N ALA A 134 -0.77 -27.71 4.15
CA ALA A 134 0.03 -27.70 2.95
C ALA A 134 -0.67 -26.87 1.87
N ASN A 135 -0.33 -25.60 1.80
CA ASN A 135 -0.91 -24.63 0.88
C ASN A 135 -0.40 -24.87 -0.56
N ASN A 136 -1.29 -24.75 -1.55
CA ASN A 136 -0.94 -24.85 -2.97
C ASN A 136 -0.27 -23.60 -3.51
N TYR A 137 -0.26 -22.53 -2.72
CA TYR A 137 0.26 -21.25 -3.16
C TYR A 137 1.72 -21.11 -2.78
N THR A 138 2.57 -20.87 -3.78
CA THR A 138 3.83 -20.20 -3.51
C THR A 138 3.50 -18.72 -3.44
N LEU A 139 3.41 -18.20 -2.22
CA LEU A 139 3.00 -16.83 -2.01
C LEU A 139 4.14 -15.89 -2.40
N VAL A 140 3.90 -15.16 -3.45
CA VAL A 140 4.52 -13.85 -3.63
C VAL A 140 3.87 -12.91 -2.61
N PRO A 141 4.61 -11.96 -2.01
CA PRO A 141 4.02 -11.01 -1.09
C PRO A 141 2.72 -10.45 -1.66
N PRO A 142 1.62 -10.48 -0.93
CA PRO A 142 0.33 -10.09 -1.47
C PRO A 142 0.33 -8.62 -1.85
N CYS A 143 -0.36 -8.35 -2.91
CA CYS A 143 -0.60 -7.03 -3.43
C CYS A 143 -1.77 -6.40 -2.69
N CYS A 144 -1.50 -5.48 -1.78
CA CYS A 144 -2.55 -4.84 -0.99
C CYS A 144 -2.73 -3.38 -1.38
N ARG A 145 -3.98 -2.96 -1.51
CA ARG A 145 -4.40 -1.58 -1.80
C ARG A 145 -5.64 -1.22 -1.01
N TYR A 146 -5.89 0.05 -0.84
CA TYR A 146 -7.18 0.51 -0.33
C TYR A 146 -8.25 0.31 -1.39
N GLY A 147 -9.41 -0.15 -1.00
CA GLY A 147 -10.51 -0.41 -1.92
C GLY A 147 -11.89 -0.13 -1.33
N GLY A 148 -12.82 0.28 -2.20
CA GLY A 148 -14.22 0.46 -1.84
C GLY A 148 -14.58 1.78 -1.17
N ALA A 149 -15.89 1.96 -0.91
CA ALA A 149 -16.45 3.13 -0.22
C ALA A 149 -16.22 3.08 1.30
N ASP A 150 -16.15 1.88 1.86
CA ASP A 150 -15.81 1.65 3.26
C ASP A 150 -14.31 1.43 3.41
N PRO A 151 -13.73 1.73 4.60
CA PRO A 151 -12.35 1.39 4.85
C PRO A 151 -12.12 -0.11 4.65
N ALA A 152 -11.45 -0.46 3.57
CA ALA A 152 -11.15 -1.83 3.20
C ALA A 152 -9.75 -1.94 2.63
N ILE A 153 -9.12 -3.09 2.86
CA ILE A 153 -7.85 -3.46 2.25
C ILE A 153 -8.11 -4.63 1.32
N VAL A 154 -7.75 -4.47 0.06
CA VAL A 154 -7.87 -5.51 -0.95
C VAL A 154 -6.50 -6.02 -1.29
N CYS A 155 -6.27 -7.32 -1.12
CA CYS A 155 -5.01 -7.97 -1.44
C CYS A 155 -5.23 -8.98 -2.57
N ASP A 156 -4.49 -8.84 -3.65
CA ASP A 156 -4.52 -9.77 -4.78
C ASP A 156 -3.28 -10.68 -4.77
N GLN A 157 -3.49 -11.93 -5.01
CA GLN A 157 -2.45 -12.95 -5.13
C GLN A 157 -2.66 -13.77 -6.40
N SER A 158 -1.57 -14.17 -7.05
CA SER A 158 -1.62 -15.01 -8.23
C SER A 158 -0.89 -16.32 -8.00
N THR A 159 -1.46 -17.41 -8.46
CA THR A 159 -0.84 -18.74 -8.42
C THR A 159 -0.03 -19.06 -9.67
N ARG A 160 0.20 -18.09 -10.53
CA ARG A 160 0.95 -18.30 -11.77
C ARG A 160 2.38 -18.75 -11.46
N VAL A 161 2.71 -19.96 -11.80
CA VAL A 161 4.07 -20.51 -11.69
C VAL A 161 5.00 -19.66 -12.59
N GLY A 162 6.01 -19.05 -12.00
CA GLY A 162 7.02 -18.24 -12.71
C GLY A 162 6.66 -16.78 -12.96
N ALA A 163 5.48 -16.30 -12.52
CA ALA A 163 5.18 -14.88 -12.52
C ALA A 163 5.11 -14.38 -11.07
N THR A 164 6.02 -13.50 -10.72
CA THR A 164 5.89 -12.68 -9.52
C THR A 164 4.79 -11.66 -9.77
N ALA A 165 3.63 -11.81 -9.14
CA ALA A 165 2.64 -10.74 -9.15
C ALA A 165 3.09 -9.67 -8.15
N TYR A 166 3.31 -8.47 -8.61
CA TYR A 166 3.60 -7.32 -7.77
C TYR A 166 2.37 -6.44 -7.65
N CYS A 167 2.20 -5.85 -6.47
CA CYS A 167 1.41 -4.66 -6.38
C CYS A 167 2.08 -3.56 -7.17
N ALA A 168 1.39 -3.04 -8.14
CA ALA A 168 1.76 -1.77 -8.71
C ALA A 168 1.37 -0.65 -7.72
N ASN A 169 2.04 -0.62 -6.57
CA ASN A 169 1.90 0.40 -5.53
C ASN A 169 3.20 1.19 -5.43
N GLY A 170 3.09 2.50 -5.53
CA GLY A 170 4.20 3.41 -5.29
C GLY A 170 3.89 4.35 -4.14
N THR A 171 4.92 4.85 -3.47
CA THR A 171 4.77 5.76 -2.32
C THR A 171 5.71 6.95 -2.42
N SER A 172 5.27 8.07 -1.83
CA SER A 172 6.09 9.25 -1.56
C SER A 172 5.81 9.68 -0.13
N VAL A 173 6.74 9.45 0.77
CA VAL A 173 6.53 9.62 2.22
C VAL A 173 7.63 10.47 2.85
N GLY A 174 7.31 11.10 3.97
CA GLY A 174 8.23 11.83 4.81
C GLY A 174 9.00 12.95 4.11
N ASP A 175 10.33 12.94 4.23
CA ASP A 175 11.24 13.88 3.56
C ASP A 175 11.51 13.50 2.08
N THR A 176 10.48 12.92 1.47
CA THR A 176 10.33 12.41 0.11
C THR A 176 11.18 11.19 -0.21
N HIS A 177 11.04 10.17 0.65
CA HIS A 177 11.41 8.81 0.28
C HIS A 177 10.39 8.26 -0.71
N LEU A 178 10.85 7.86 -1.88
CA LEU A 178 10.04 7.29 -2.94
C LEU A 178 10.26 5.78 -3.01
N THR A 179 9.16 5.02 -2.99
CA THR A 179 9.20 3.63 -3.43
C THR A 179 8.40 3.53 -4.72
N ASN A 180 9.04 3.16 -5.82
CA ASN A 180 8.36 3.08 -7.10
C ASN A 180 7.47 1.83 -7.22
N PHE A 181 6.72 1.71 -8.32
CA PHE A 181 5.77 0.60 -8.55
C PHE A 181 6.44 -0.78 -8.63
N ASN A 182 7.73 -0.85 -8.90
CA ASN A 182 8.50 -2.10 -8.95
C ASN A 182 9.23 -2.40 -7.63
N GLY A 183 9.08 -1.54 -6.62
CA GLY A 183 9.68 -1.71 -5.30
C GLY A 183 11.11 -1.17 -5.16
N LEU A 184 11.53 -0.26 -6.05
CA LEU A 184 12.79 0.46 -5.90
C LEU A 184 12.60 1.63 -4.92
N LEU A 185 13.32 1.62 -3.80
CA LEU A 185 13.38 2.71 -2.83
C LEU A 185 14.52 3.68 -3.18
N PHE A 186 14.24 4.97 -3.21
CA PHE A 186 15.22 6.03 -3.41
C PHE A 186 14.78 7.35 -2.77
N ASP A 187 15.74 8.21 -2.45
CA ASP A 187 15.49 9.53 -1.87
C ASP A 187 15.42 10.59 -2.97
N PHE A 188 14.37 11.41 -2.94
CA PHE A 188 14.18 12.47 -3.92
C PHE A 188 13.74 13.77 -3.24
N GLN A 189 14.69 14.54 -2.75
CA GLN A 189 14.50 15.72 -1.89
C GLN A 189 14.46 17.04 -2.65
N ALA A 190 14.07 17.02 -3.93
CA ALA A 190 13.87 18.25 -4.73
C ALA A 190 12.53 18.90 -4.41
N SER A 191 12.46 20.24 -4.55
CA SER A 191 11.20 20.96 -4.47
C SER A 191 10.65 21.30 -5.85
N GLY A 192 9.34 21.32 -5.97
CA GLY A 192 8.61 21.59 -7.22
C GLY A 192 7.27 20.89 -7.28
N ASP A 193 6.57 21.09 -8.39
CA ASP A 193 5.46 20.26 -8.79
C ASP A 193 5.98 19.16 -9.71
N PHE A 194 5.65 17.94 -9.40
CA PHE A 194 6.13 16.76 -10.13
C PHE A 194 4.97 15.85 -10.53
N LEU A 195 5.10 15.22 -11.69
CA LEU A 195 4.27 14.08 -12.07
C LEU A 195 4.70 12.88 -11.24
N LEU A 196 3.86 12.48 -10.28
CA LEU A 196 4.14 11.34 -9.43
C LEU A 196 3.83 10.02 -10.15
N ALA A 197 2.64 9.96 -10.77
CA ALA A 197 2.18 8.81 -11.56
C ALA A 197 1.16 9.24 -12.61
N GLU A 198 1.19 8.57 -13.76
CA GLU A 198 0.19 8.66 -14.81
C GLU A 198 0.05 7.28 -15.47
N ILE A 199 -1.18 6.77 -15.62
CA ILE A 199 -1.47 5.54 -16.38
C ILE A 199 -1.95 5.95 -17.78
N ASP A 200 -2.87 6.91 -17.82
CA ASP A 200 -3.54 7.46 -18.98
C ASP A 200 -3.97 8.91 -18.68
N PRO A 201 -4.50 9.66 -19.66
CA PRO A 201 -4.96 11.03 -19.42
C PRO A 201 -6.05 11.15 -18.36
N ASP A 202 -6.69 10.06 -17.96
CA ASP A 202 -7.77 10.03 -16.97
C ASP A 202 -7.33 9.53 -15.58
N PHE A 203 -6.04 9.15 -15.42
CA PHE A 203 -5.43 8.91 -14.13
C PHE A 203 -4.08 9.58 -14.05
N VAL A 204 -4.04 10.77 -13.47
CA VAL A 204 -2.84 11.58 -13.30
C VAL A 204 -2.72 11.96 -11.83
N VAL A 205 -1.55 11.78 -11.23
CA VAL A 205 -1.24 12.15 -9.85
C VAL A 205 -0.01 13.06 -9.86
N GLN A 206 -0.16 14.25 -9.29
CA GLN A 206 0.90 15.24 -9.14
C GLN A 206 1.14 15.53 -7.66
N THR A 207 2.38 15.77 -7.28
CA THR A 207 2.74 16.18 -5.93
C THR A 207 3.46 17.51 -5.95
N ARG A 208 3.20 18.37 -4.96
CA ARG A 208 3.99 19.57 -4.67
C ARG A 208 4.92 19.29 -3.52
N GLN A 209 6.20 19.25 -3.81
CA GLN A 209 7.25 19.13 -2.82
C GLN A 209 7.80 20.53 -2.52
N LYS A 210 7.90 20.87 -1.23
CA LYS A 210 8.54 22.11 -0.78
C LYS A 210 9.73 21.78 0.11
N SER A 211 10.82 22.53 -0.06
CA SER A 211 12.00 22.43 0.79
C SER A 211 11.74 22.96 2.21
N GLY A 212 12.59 22.61 3.15
CA GLY A 212 12.47 23.05 4.53
C GLY A 212 11.55 22.18 5.37
N ALA A 213 11.88 20.89 5.47
CA ALA A 213 11.34 20.07 6.56
C ALA A 213 11.57 20.79 7.90
N PRO A 214 10.70 20.62 8.90
CA PRO A 214 10.67 21.47 10.12
C PRO A 214 12.01 21.70 10.82
N THR A 215 12.92 20.74 10.75
CA THR A 215 14.24 20.85 11.42
C THR A 215 15.42 20.79 10.46
N TRP A 216 15.17 20.68 9.14
CA TRP A 216 16.24 20.47 8.16
C TRP A 216 16.03 21.27 6.86
N PRO A 217 17.00 22.08 6.44
CA PRO A 217 16.83 22.96 5.27
C PRO A 217 17.02 22.26 3.91
N ASN A 218 17.58 21.05 3.86
CA ASN A 218 17.92 20.35 2.63
C ASN A 218 16.92 19.23 2.27
N ALA A 219 15.95 18.96 3.12
CA ALA A 219 14.91 17.99 2.89
C ALA A 219 13.66 18.67 2.31
N SER A 220 12.93 17.97 1.48
CA SER A 220 11.62 18.41 0.99
C SER A 220 10.52 17.48 1.50
N VAL A 221 9.29 17.98 1.51
CA VAL A 221 8.11 17.22 1.93
C VAL A 221 6.96 17.46 0.98
N ASN A 222 6.06 16.51 0.83
CA ASN A 222 4.83 16.75 0.06
C ASN A 222 3.93 17.71 0.83
N LYS A 223 3.61 18.86 0.25
CA LYS A 223 2.70 19.88 0.78
C LYS A 223 1.32 19.86 0.12
N ALA A 224 1.23 19.25 -1.03
CA ALA A 224 -0.03 19.02 -1.71
C ALA A 224 0.05 17.80 -2.61
N VAL A 225 -1.08 17.17 -2.82
CA VAL A 225 -1.28 16.13 -3.84
C VAL A 225 -2.50 16.50 -4.67
N GLY A 226 -2.35 16.52 -5.99
CA GLY A 226 -3.40 16.78 -6.95
C GLY A 226 -3.58 15.59 -7.88
N MET A 227 -4.81 15.33 -8.26
CA MET A 227 -5.11 14.22 -9.13
C MET A 227 -6.24 14.53 -10.11
N LYS A 228 -6.15 13.93 -11.28
CA LYS A 228 -7.23 13.81 -12.23
C LYS A 228 -7.66 12.34 -12.25
N MET A 229 -8.93 12.07 -12.01
CA MET A 229 -9.53 10.74 -12.07
C MET A 229 -10.79 10.82 -12.91
N GLY A 230 -10.71 10.34 -14.15
CA GLY A 230 -11.73 10.58 -15.15
C GLY A 230 -11.92 12.07 -15.42
N LYS A 231 -13.13 12.58 -15.23
CA LYS A 231 -13.46 14.00 -15.39
C LYS A 231 -13.23 14.83 -14.14
N SER A 232 -13.07 14.19 -12.98
CA SER A 232 -12.92 14.87 -11.69
C SER A 232 -11.48 15.30 -11.45
N ARG A 233 -11.30 16.55 -10.98
CA ARG A 233 -10.04 17.11 -10.53
C ARG A 233 -10.09 17.32 -9.03
N LEU A 234 -9.17 16.69 -8.31
CA LEU A 234 -9.16 16.66 -6.85
C LEU A 234 -7.80 17.08 -6.32
N ALA A 235 -7.78 17.73 -5.16
CA ALA A 235 -6.53 18.01 -4.48
C ALA A 235 -6.69 18.04 -2.97
N ILE A 236 -5.64 17.61 -2.29
CA ILE A 236 -5.38 17.92 -0.87
C ILE A 236 -4.24 18.91 -0.83
N CYS A 237 -4.48 20.06 -0.21
CA CYS A 237 -3.50 21.12 -0.03
C CYS A 237 -3.31 21.37 1.47
N LEU A 238 -2.07 21.33 1.98
CA LEU A 238 -1.82 21.70 3.38
C LEU A 238 -1.79 23.21 3.59
N GLU A 239 -1.45 23.96 2.54
CA GLU A 239 -1.33 25.42 2.58
C GLU A 239 -2.10 26.06 1.42
N PRO A 240 -3.29 26.61 1.65
CA PRO A 240 -4.13 26.50 2.85
C PRO A 240 -4.68 25.07 3.02
N ASN A 241 -4.88 24.66 4.27
CA ASN A 241 -5.40 23.31 4.56
C ASN A 241 -6.82 23.16 4.00
N ARG A 242 -6.95 22.42 2.90
CA ARG A 242 -8.22 22.19 2.21
C ARG A 242 -8.22 20.95 1.33
N PHE A 243 -9.38 20.32 1.27
CA PHE A 243 -9.74 19.39 0.21
C PHE A 243 -10.49 20.14 -0.88
N VAL A 244 -10.13 19.91 -2.14
CA VAL A 244 -10.69 20.61 -3.31
C VAL A 244 -11.23 19.60 -4.30
N VAL A 245 -12.42 19.87 -4.83
CA VAL A 245 -13.09 19.10 -5.89
C VAL A 245 -13.46 20.07 -7.01
N ASP A 246 -12.95 19.84 -8.21
CA ASP A 246 -13.22 20.65 -9.43
C ASP A 246 -13.09 22.16 -9.19
N GLY A 247 -12.02 22.55 -8.50
CA GLY A 247 -11.70 23.94 -8.18
C GLY A 247 -12.48 24.55 -7.00
N LYS A 248 -13.38 23.78 -6.36
CA LYS A 248 -14.16 24.24 -5.22
C LYS A 248 -13.69 23.58 -3.92
N PRO A 249 -13.47 24.34 -2.85
CA PRO A 249 -13.23 23.76 -1.53
C PRO A 249 -14.38 22.85 -1.12
N ASN A 250 -14.05 21.69 -0.58
CA ASN A 250 -14.99 20.71 -0.09
C ASN A 250 -14.66 20.36 1.37
N ASN A 251 -15.69 20.09 2.16
CA ASN A 251 -15.54 19.67 3.56
C ASN A 251 -16.12 18.28 3.74
N LEU A 252 -15.32 17.25 3.41
CA LEU A 252 -15.69 15.87 3.68
C LEU A 252 -15.49 15.56 5.16
N GLY A 253 -16.59 15.27 5.87
CA GLY A 253 -16.56 14.93 7.29
C GLY A 253 -15.82 13.61 7.57
N ASN A 254 -15.33 13.46 8.80
CA ASN A 254 -14.72 12.20 9.24
C ASN A 254 -15.72 11.03 9.15
N GLY A 255 -15.27 9.88 8.67
CA GLY A 255 -16.10 8.68 8.47
C GLY A 255 -17.11 8.82 7.33
N LYS A 256 -16.96 9.84 6.46
CA LYS A 256 -17.88 10.08 5.34
C LYS A 256 -17.22 9.76 4.00
N SER A 257 -18.08 9.51 3.02
CA SER A 257 -17.72 9.28 1.63
C SER A 257 -18.39 10.31 0.72
N LEU A 258 -17.70 10.67 -0.37
CA LEU A 258 -18.20 11.49 -1.46
C LEU A 258 -18.10 10.68 -2.74
N SER A 259 -19.23 10.41 -3.37
CA SER A 259 -19.27 9.72 -4.68
C SER A 259 -19.36 10.75 -5.79
N LEU A 260 -18.43 10.67 -6.73
CA LEU A 260 -18.40 11.41 -7.99
C LEU A 260 -18.52 10.40 -9.15
N PRO A 261 -18.77 10.81 -10.38
CA PRO A 261 -18.97 9.87 -11.49
C PRO A 261 -17.84 8.86 -11.68
N ASP A 262 -16.59 9.30 -11.52
CA ASP A 262 -15.41 8.52 -11.86
C ASP A 262 -14.52 8.18 -10.64
N VAL A 263 -14.89 8.65 -9.43
CA VAL A 263 -14.12 8.44 -8.22
C VAL A 263 -14.99 8.50 -6.96
N THR A 264 -14.72 7.62 -6.03
CA THR A 264 -15.23 7.72 -4.65
C THR A 264 -14.12 8.20 -3.74
N VAL A 265 -14.41 9.23 -2.95
CA VAL A 265 -13.49 9.75 -1.93
C VAL A 265 -14.00 9.36 -0.56
N THR A 266 -13.18 8.70 0.24
CA THR A 266 -13.48 8.39 1.65
C THR A 266 -12.53 9.15 2.57
N ARG A 267 -13.01 9.55 3.74
CA ARG A 267 -12.18 10.16 4.78
C ARG A 267 -12.31 9.40 6.09
N ASN A 268 -11.18 9.01 6.65
CA ASN A 268 -11.10 8.46 8.00
C ASN A 268 -9.98 9.16 8.77
N GLY A 269 -10.35 9.97 9.75
CA GLY A 269 -9.41 10.82 10.47
C GLY A 269 -8.68 11.80 9.56
N ASN A 270 -7.37 11.68 9.51
CA ASN A 270 -6.47 12.46 8.66
C ASN A 270 -6.16 11.79 7.31
N VAL A 271 -6.79 10.67 6.99
CA VAL A 271 -6.57 9.91 5.75
C VAL A 271 -7.72 10.15 4.78
N TYR A 272 -7.36 10.49 3.55
CA TYR A 272 -8.26 10.52 2.40
C TYR A 272 -7.85 9.43 1.41
N VAL A 273 -8.84 8.70 0.90
CA VAL A 273 -8.64 7.68 -0.14
C VAL A 273 -9.54 8.02 -1.33
N PHE A 274 -8.94 8.10 -2.48
CA PHE A 274 -9.57 8.40 -3.77
C PHE A 274 -9.54 7.14 -4.61
N THR A 275 -10.67 6.53 -4.87
CA THR A 275 -10.74 5.22 -5.53
C THR A 275 -11.56 5.31 -6.81
N ARG A 276 -10.96 4.90 -7.93
CA ARG A 276 -11.64 4.71 -9.21
C ARG A 276 -12.43 3.39 -9.24
N PRO A 277 -13.42 3.23 -10.14
CA PRO A 277 -14.17 1.97 -10.30
C PRO A 277 -13.28 0.75 -10.61
N ASP A 278 -12.14 0.93 -11.29
CA ASP A 278 -11.16 -0.12 -11.59
C ASP A 278 -10.20 -0.43 -10.42
N ALA A 279 -10.48 0.12 -9.24
CA ALA A 279 -9.72 0.00 -8.02
C ALA A 279 -8.35 0.72 -8.01
N ALA A 280 -7.97 1.45 -9.09
CA ALA A 280 -6.85 2.37 -9.01
C ALA A 280 -7.16 3.45 -7.97
N ASN A 281 -6.19 3.76 -7.12
CA ASN A 281 -6.46 4.68 -6.01
C ASN A 281 -5.25 5.49 -5.58
N VAL A 282 -5.53 6.60 -4.91
CA VAL A 282 -4.56 7.43 -4.21
C VAL A 282 -4.98 7.54 -2.75
N ARG A 283 -4.04 7.29 -1.86
CA ARG A 283 -4.19 7.53 -0.43
C ARG A 283 -3.31 8.70 -0.02
N ALA A 284 -3.89 9.69 0.62
CA ALA A 284 -3.21 10.83 1.21
C ALA A 284 -3.42 10.84 2.73
N GLU A 285 -2.35 10.68 3.49
CA GLU A 285 -2.36 10.82 4.96
C GLU A 285 -1.77 12.16 5.34
N LEU A 286 -2.60 13.00 5.97
CA LEU A 286 -2.21 14.34 6.41
C LEU A 286 -1.51 14.26 7.76
N ASN A 287 -0.26 14.65 7.79
CA ASN A 287 0.53 14.75 9.02
C ASN A 287 0.73 16.23 9.42
N ASN A 288 1.46 16.43 10.51
CA ASN A 288 1.77 17.78 10.99
C ASN A 288 2.83 18.44 10.10
N GLY A 289 2.40 18.97 8.96
CA GLY A 289 3.23 19.72 8.03
C GLY A 289 3.66 18.98 6.76
N TRP A 290 3.26 17.71 6.55
CA TRP A 290 3.49 16.97 5.31
C TRP A 290 2.35 16.00 5.00
N ILE A 291 2.36 15.47 3.79
CA ILE A 291 1.42 14.43 3.33
C ILE A 291 2.21 13.19 2.93
N ASP A 292 1.85 12.04 3.48
CA ASP A 292 2.29 10.75 2.95
C ASP A 292 1.34 10.31 1.85
N VAL A 293 1.88 10.00 0.67
CA VAL A 293 1.10 9.65 -0.51
C VAL A 293 1.40 8.21 -0.91
N SER A 294 0.35 7.44 -1.16
CA SER A 294 0.45 6.12 -1.79
C SER A 294 -0.42 6.10 -3.04
N VAL A 295 0.10 5.53 -4.12
CA VAL A 295 -0.61 5.36 -5.39
C VAL A 295 -0.68 3.87 -5.70
N SER A 296 -1.88 3.37 -5.99
CA SER A 296 -2.11 2.01 -6.45
C SER A 296 -2.74 2.03 -7.83
N LEU A 297 -2.25 1.18 -8.72
CA LEU A 297 -2.74 1.08 -10.10
C LEU A 297 -3.91 0.09 -10.27
N GLY A 298 -4.53 -0.32 -9.16
CA GLY A 298 -5.75 -1.13 -9.17
C GLY A 298 -5.55 -2.63 -9.39
N GLY A 299 -4.38 -3.07 -9.78
CA GLY A 299 -4.11 -4.46 -10.08
C GLY A 299 -2.64 -4.86 -9.92
N PRO A 300 -2.33 -6.13 -10.18
CA PRO A 300 -0.97 -6.61 -10.19
C PRO A 300 -0.20 -6.08 -11.42
N ALA A 301 1.11 -5.94 -11.28
CA ALA A 301 1.98 -5.67 -12.42
C ALA A 301 2.05 -6.90 -13.38
N PRO A 302 2.31 -6.72 -14.68
CA PRO A 302 2.63 -5.42 -15.30
C PRO A 302 1.37 -4.59 -15.61
N VAL A 303 1.47 -3.28 -15.37
CA VAL A 303 0.51 -2.28 -15.86
C VAL A 303 1.20 -1.46 -16.95
N VAL A 304 0.58 -1.38 -18.11
CA VAL A 304 1.18 -0.71 -19.28
C VAL A 304 0.98 0.80 -19.25
N ASN A 305 1.87 1.53 -19.94
CA ASN A 305 1.81 2.99 -20.10
C ASN A 305 1.91 3.80 -18.79
N VAL A 306 2.47 3.22 -17.75
CA VAL A 306 2.70 3.94 -16.49
C VAL A 306 3.98 4.75 -16.58
N ARG A 307 3.92 6.00 -16.12
CA ARG A 307 5.06 6.92 -16.09
C ARG A 307 4.99 7.92 -14.95
N GLY A 308 6.10 8.52 -14.61
CA GLY A 308 6.24 9.51 -13.54
C GLY A 308 7.41 9.20 -12.60
N LEU A 309 7.51 9.95 -11.50
CA LEU A 309 8.55 9.70 -10.49
C LEU A 309 8.47 8.30 -9.86
N LEU A 310 7.27 7.69 -9.83
CA LEU A 310 7.09 6.32 -9.35
C LEU A 310 7.41 5.26 -10.40
N GLY A 311 8.05 5.65 -11.51
CA GLY A 311 8.58 4.77 -12.53
C GLY A 311 7.50 4.11 -13.39
N ASN A 312 7.90 3.05 -14.08
CA ASN A 312 7.00 2.16 -14.79
C ASN A 312 6.47 1.06 -13.84
N ALA A 313 5.52 0.29 -14.28
CA ALA A 313 4.97 -0.82 -13.48
C ALA A 313 5.11 -2.14 -14.25
N ASN A 314 6.29 -2.43 -14.80
CA ASN A 314 6.55 -3.62 -15.61
C ASN A 314 6.70 -4.90 -14.77
N GLY A 315 6.78 -4.77 -13.45
CA GLY A 315 6.88 -5.88 -12.50
C GLY A 315 8.32 -6.32 -12.18
N ASN A 316 9.32 -5.69 -12.79
CA ASN A 316 10.72 -6.01 -12.58
C ASN A 316 11.48 -4.77 -12.10
N THR A 317 12.35 -4.93 -11.11
CA THR A 317 13.34 -3.91 -10.80
C THR A 317 14.43 -3.93 -11.85
N GLY A 318 14.70 -2.77 -12.45
CA GLY A 318 15.70 -2.66 -13.51
C GLY A 318 16.15 -1.21 -13.72
N PRO A 319 17.07 -0.99 -14.67
CA PRO A 319 17.56 0.36 -14.99
C PRO A 319 16.43 1.31 -15.42
N ASP A 320 15.40 0.79 -16.09
CA ASP A 320 14.24 1.52 -16.60
C ASP A 320 13.27 2.00 -15.51
N ASP A 321 13.50 1.62 -14.25
CA ASP A 321 12.77 2.16 -13.09
C ASP A 321 13.01 3.66 -12.89
N LEU A 322 14.17 4.16 -13.31
CA LEU A 322 14.53 5.57 -13.27
C LEU A 322 14.67 6.12 -14.70
N ALA A 323 13.65 5.94 -15.52
CA ALA A 323 13.59 6.51 -16.85
C ALA A 323 13.08 7.95 -16.82
N ALA A 324 13.76 8.86 -17.49
CA ALA A 324 13.31 10.22 -17.71
C ALA A 324 12.08 10.26 -18.63
N ARG A 325 11.39 11.41 -18.70
CA ARG A 325 10.15 11.57 -19.50
C ARG A 325 10.36 11.29 -21.00
N ASP A 326 11.56 11.54 -21.52
CA ASP A 326 11.93 11.29 -22.91
C ASP A 326 12.37 9.83 -23.19
N GLY A 327 12.36 8.98 -22.16
CA GLY A 327 12.78 7.58 -22.24
C GLY A 327 14.27 7.34 -21.95
N THR A 328 15.03 8.36 -21.63
CA THR A 328 16.43 8.20 -21.20
C THR A 328 16.46 7.41 -19.88
N VAL A 329 17.16 6.28 -19.87
CA VAL A 329 17.29 5.36 -18.75
C VAL A 329 18.56 5.67 -17.97
N LEU A 330 18.49 5.71 -16.65
CA LEU A 330 19.65 5.83 -15.77
C LEU A 330 20.23 4.43 -15.50
N ASP A 331 21.12 3.99 -16.33
CA ASP A 331 21.68 2.62 -16.33
C ASP A 331 22.88 2.43 -15.40
N GLN A 332 23.44 3.51 -14.84
CA GLN A 332 24.59 3.44 -13.94
C GLN A 332 24.18 3.20 -12.49
N GLN A 333 24.76 2.19 -11.88
CA GLN A 333 24.62 1.95 -10.44
C GLN A 333 26.02 2.01 -9.78
N PRO A 334 26.20 2.80 -8.75
CA PRO A 334 25.21 3.70 -8.09
C PRO A 334 24.86 4.91 -8.98
N VAL A 335 23.61 5.35 -8.89
CA VAL A 335 23.08 6.50 -9.65
C VAL A 335 23.82 7.77 -9.23
N SER A 336 24.21 8.61 -10.18
CA SER A 336 24.84 9.89 -9.86
C SER A 336 23.81 10.91 -9.35
N PHE A 337 24.27 11.88 -8.54
CA PHE A 337 23.42 12.98 -8.09
C PHE A 337 22.83 13.76 -9.30
N THR A 338 23.67 14.04 -10.29
CA THR A 338 23.24 14.76 -11.51
C THR A 338 22.19 13.98 -12.27
N ASP A 339 22.36 12.69 -12.43
CA ASP A 339 21.41 11.86 -13.16
C ASP A 339 20.09 11.78 -12.44
N LEU A 340 20.10 11.56 -11.11
CA LEU A 340 18.85 11.47 -10.35
C LEU A 340 18.08 12.78 -10.33
N TYR A 341 18.74 13.91 -10.05
CA TYR A 341 18.05 15.18 -9.86
C TYR A 341 17.83 15.96 -11.15
N HIS A 342 18.80 15.97 -12.09
CA HIS A 342 18.71 16.76 -13.31
C HIS A 342 18.20 15.97 -14.51
N THR A 343 18.68 14.75 -14.74
CA THR A 343 18.23 13.97 -15.88
C THR A 343 16.84 13.38 -15.60
N PHE A 344 16.70 12.63 -14.50
CA PHE A 344 15.44 12.00 -14.16
C PHE A 344 14.45 13.02 -13.53
N GLY A 345 14.82 13.62 -12.40
CA GLY A 345 13.92 14.45 -11.60
C GLY A 345 13.37 15.66 -12.34
N ASP A 346 14.24 16.45 -12.97
CA ASP A 346 13.81 17.64 -13.71
C ASP A 346 12.91 17.28 -14.91
N SER A 347 13.07 16.11 -15.51
CA SER A 347 12.20 15.65 -16.60
C SER A 347 10.75 15.44 -16.19
N TRP A 348 10.52 15.13 -14.91
CA TRP A 348 9.18 14.92 -14.36
C TRP A 348 8.56 16.15 -13.71
N ARG A 349 9.23 17.31 -13.80
CA ARG A 349 8.63 18.57 -13.35
C ARG A 349 7.42 18.94 -14.18
N VAL A 350 6.38 19.41 -13.51
CA VAL A 350 5.17 19.88 -14.15
C VAL A 350 5.24 21.40 -14.31
N PRO A 351 5.11 21.94 -15.51
CA PRO A 351 5.00 23.38 -15.73
C PRO A 351 3.76 23.96 -15.02
N SER A 352 3.82 25.26 -14.68
CA SER A 352 2.74 25.91 -13.93
C SER A 352 1.37 25.82 -14.62
N GLU A 353 1.37 25.89 -15.95
CA GLU A 353 0.19 25.82 -16.81
C GLU A 353 -0.44 24.41 -16.86
N GLU A 354 0.36 23.36 -16.64
CA GLU A 354 -0.09 21.96 -16.58
C GLU A 354 -0.34 21.49 -15.14
N SER A 355 0.04 22.31 -14.14
CA SER A 355 -0.06 21.91 -12.74
C SER A 355 -1.51 21.94 -12.25
N LEU A 356 -2.03 20.75 -11.92
CA LEU A 356 -3.29 20.59 -11.19
C LEU A 356 -3.24 21.33 -9.86
N LEU A 357 -2.09 21.37 -9.22
CA LEU A 357 -1.90 21.99 -7.91
C LEU A 357 -1.93 23.51 -7.98
N SER A 358 -1.37 24.11 -9.03
CA SER A 358 -1.51 25.55 -9.26
C SER A 358 -2.96 25.96 -9.50
N GLN A 359 -3.71 25.12 -10.21
CA GLN A 359 -5.13 25.36 -10.49
C GLN A 359 -6.03 25.15 -9.26
N LEU A 360 -5.74 24.14 -8.43
CA LEU A 360 -6.63 23.70 -7.35
C LEU A 360 -6.22 24.26 -5.98
N CYS A 361 -4.92 24.40 -5.70
CA CYS A 361 -4.41 24.89 -4.43
C CYS A 361 -4.19 26.42 -4.42
N GLY A 362 -4.16 27.06 -5.61
CA GLY A 362 -4.13 28.53 -5.71
C GLY A 362 -2.76 29.17 -5.52
N ASP A 363 -1.69 28.42 -5.37
CA ASP A 363 -0.31 28.92 -5.30
C ASP A 363 0.37 28.70 -6.65
N THR A 364 0.70 29.80 -7.31
CA THR A 364 1.35 29.80 -8.62
C THR A 364 2.87 29.94 -8.54
N LYS A 365 3.41 30.33 -7.38
CA LYS A 365 4.86 30.38 -7.16
C LYS A 365 5.37 29.01 -6.73
N ILE A 366 5.75 28.23 -7.74
CA ILE A 366 6.32 26.91 -7.51
C ILE A 366 7.79 27.08 -7.18
N GLU A 367 8.19 26.63 -6.00
CA GLU A 367 9.60 26.50 -5.64
C GLU A 367 10.27 25.49 -6.57
N ARG A 368 11.48 25.81 -7.04
CA ARG A 368 12.29 24.90 -7.88
C ARG A 368 13.68 24.85 -7.30
N ALA A 369 13.88 24.00 -6.31
CA ALA A 369 15.16 23.80 -5.69
C ALA A 369 15.59 22.34 -5.77
N ILE A 370 16.88 22.13 -5.82
CA ILE A 370 17.53 20.82 -5.70
C ILE A 370 18.48 20.93 -4.51
N PRO A 371 18.56 19.92 -3.63
CA PRO A 371 19.47 19.93 -2.52
C PRO A 371 20.92 20.03 -3.03
N LYS A 372 21.81 20.67 -2.27
CA LYS A 372 23.23 20.80 -2.68
C LYS A 372 23.99 19.47 -2.67
N LYS A 373 23.53 18.53 -1.88
CA LYS A 373 24.08 17.17 -1.73
C LYS A 373 22.99 16.24 -1.20
N SER A 374 23.17 14.97 -1.42
CA SER A 374 22.37 13.94 -0.75
C SER A 374 22.52 14.03 0.75
N PHE A 375 21.48 13.66 1.48
CA PHE A 375 21.47 13.63 2.92
C PHE A 375 20.80 12.34 3.40
N TYR A 376 21.50 11.60 4.22
CA TYR A 376 21.10 10.30 4.71
C TYR A 376 21.15 10.21 6.24
N ALA A 377 20.57 9.19 6.81
CA ALA A 377 20.58 8.99 8.27
C ALA A 377 21.98 9.05 8.88
N ASN A 378 22.99 8.55 8.18
CA ASN A 378 24.40 8.56 8.62
C ASN A 378 25.03 9.97 8.63
N ASP A 379 24.40 10.96 8.01
CA ASP A 379 24.84 12.37 8.07
C ASP A 379 24.31 13.09 9.32
N LEU A 380 23.42 12.48 10.08
CA LEU A 380 22.88 13.01 11.33
C LEU A 380 23.95 13.08 12.42
N ASN A 381 23.78 14.03 13.35
CA ASN A 381 24.55 14.00 14.60
C ASN A 381 24.30 12.65 15.32
N PRO A 382 25.33 11.96 15.82
CA PRO A 382 25.19 10.63 16.42
C PRO A 382 24.09 10.51 17.48
N LYS A 383 23.95 11.52 18.37
CA LYS A 383 22.89 11.52 19.40
C LYS A 383 21.48 11.67 18.82
N VAL A 384 21.36 12.41 17.71
CA VAL A 384 20.07 12.56 16.99
C VAL A 384 19.73 11.26 16.29
N TYR A 385 20.73 10.66 15.62
CA TYR A 385 20.59 9.34 14.99
C TYR A 385 20.11 8.28 15.99
N GLU A 386 20.84 8.10 17.11
CA GLU A 386 20.50 7.09 18.13
C GLU A 386 19.06 7.24 18.65
N ARG A 387 18.65 8.49 18.91
CA ARG A 387 17.28 8.78 19.39
C ARG A 387 16.23 8.44 18.33
N ALA A 388 16.41 8.87 17.09
CA ALA A 388 15.48 8.64 16.01
C ALA A 388 15.43 7.14 15.65
N HIS A 389 16.56 6.48 15.55
CA HIS A 389 16.68 5.05 15.30
C HIS A 389 15.94 4.21 16.37
N LYS A 390 16.10 4.58 17.65
CA LYS A 390 15.37 3.92 18.75
C LYS A 390 13.85 4.07 18.61
N ILE A 391 13.36 5.23 18.15
CA ILE A 391 11.93 5.46 17.91
C ILE A 391 11.43 4.54 16.79
N CYS A 392 12.14 4.48 15.67
CA CYS A 392 11.77 3.65 14.53
C CYS A 392 11.78 2.14 14.85
N THR A 393 12.82 1.68 15.56
CA THR A 393 12.91 0.29 16.01
C THR A 393 11.79 -0.06 16.99
N ALA A 394 11.49 0.84 17.94
CA ALA A 394 10.40 0.66 18.90
C ALA A 394 9.01 0.69 18.23
N ALA A 395 8.86 1.41 17.13
CA ALA A 395 7.64 1.40 16.32
C ALA A 395 7.44 0.09 15.55
N GLY A 396 8.48 -0.73 15.40
CA GLY A 396 8.41 -2.03 14.73
C GLY A 396 8.94 -2.05 13.29
N VAL A 397 9.67 -1.02 12.85
CA VAL A 397 10.37 -1.03 11.56
C VAL A 397 11.56 -2.00 11.65
N LYS A 398 11.60 -3.00 10.77
CA LYS A 398 12.58 -4.12 10.85
C LYS A 398 13.51 -4.18 9.65
N GLU A 399 13.03 -3.78 8.49
CA GLU A 399 13.79 -3.81 7.25
C GLU A 399 14.82 -2.67 7.27
N GLU A 400 16.11 -2.96 6.97
CA GLU A 400 17.23 -2.04 7.18
C GLU A 400 17.08 -0.72 6.39
N ALA A 401 16.73 -0.81 5.12
CA ALA A 401 16.57 0.39 4.29
C ALA A 401 15.40 1.28 4.74
N LEU A 402 14.29 0.66 5.18
CA LEU A 402 13.17 1.38 5.76
C LEU A 402 13.51 1.96 7.14
N LEU A 403 14.36 1.28 7.90
CA LEU A 403 14.81 1.75 9.20
C LEU A 403 15.73 2.98 9.05
N ASP A 404 16.61 2.98 8.05
CA ASP A 404 17.44 4.15 7.70
C ASP A 404 16.58 5.34 7.31
N ALA A 405 15.64 5.14 6.38
CA ALA A 405 14.70 6.17 5.94
C ALA A 405 13.84 6.71 7.10
N CYS A 406 13.26 5.82 7.91
CA CYS A 406 12.52 6.18 9.12
C CYS A 406 13.36 6.99 10.10
N THR A 407 14.63 6.62 10.30
CA THR A 407 15.54 7.30 11.21
C THR A 407 15.80 8.74 10.75
N LEU A 408 16.01 8.92 9.44
CA LEU A 408 16.16 10.25 8.86
C LEU A 408 14.88 11.06 9.06
N ASP A 409 13.73 10.56 8.65
CA ASP A 409 12.44 11.22 8.75
C ASP A 409 12.09 11.64 10.18
N THR A 410 12.24 10.72 11.16
CA THR A 410 11.96 11.02 12.56
C THR A 410 12.84 12.16 13.08
N ALA A 411 14.07 12.24 12.59
CA ALA A 411 15.00 13.31 12.95
C ALA A 411 14.67 14.65 12.29
N VAL A 412 14.44 14.65 10.97
CA VAL A 412 14.23 15.89 10.19
C VAL A 412 12.84 16.49 10.35
N LEU A 413 11.81 15.65 10.47
CA LEU A 413 10.44 16.09 10.69
C LEU A 413 10.19 16.45 12.15
N GLY A 414 11.04 15.95 13.07
CA GLY A 414 10.89 16.18 14.51
C GLY A 414 9.65 15.54 15.11
N ASP A 415 9.04 14.60 14.41
CA ASP A 415 7.79 13.93 14.79
C ASP A 415 7.93 12.42 14.77
N LYS A 416 7.73 11.78 15.93
CA LYS A 416 7.77 10.31 16.05
C LYS A 416 6.69 9.61 15.22
N THR A 417 5.64 10.30 14.83
CA THR A 417 4.56 9.71 14.02
C THR A 417 4.99 9.42 12.59
N ALA A 418 6.10 10.02 12.11
CA ALA A 418 6.71 9.70 10.82
C ALA A 418 7.02 8.19 10.68
N ALA A 419 7.39 7.52 11.78
CA ALA A 419 7.65 6.08 11.78
C ALA A 419 6.46 5.22 11.27
N LYS A 420 5.22 5.71 11.36
CA LYS A 420 4.04 4.96 10.94
C LYS A 420 4.04 4.61 9.45
N ALA A 421 4.56 5.49 8.60
CA ALA A 421 4.65 5.25 7.16
C ALA A 421 5.52 4.02 6.86
N PHE A 422 6.64 3.88 7.58
CA PHE A 422 7.61 2.80 7.38
C PHE A 422 7.20 1.47 8.02
N VAL A 423 6.45 1.49 9.10
CA VAL A 423 5.85 0.27 9.69
C VAL A 423 4.88 -0.40 8.71
N ARG A 424 4.20 0.40 7.89
CA ARG A 424 3.21 -0.05 6.91
C ARG A 424 3.80 -0.29 5.52
N ALA A 425 5.02 0.16 5.29
CA ALA A 425 5.68 0.02 4.00
C ALA A 425 6.01 -1.45 3.71
N ASN A 426 5.80 -1.85 2.46
CA ASN A 426 6.31 -3.12 2.00
C ASN A 426 7.85 -3.06 1.96
N PRO A 427 8.56 -4.15 2.29
CA PRO A 427 10.01 -4.22 2.10
C PRO A 427 10.38 -3.84 0.67
N PRO A 428 11.33 -2.91 0.47
CA PRO A 428 11.79 -2.59 -0.87
C PRO A 428 12.50 -3.79 -1.49
N ARG A 429 12.35 -3.93 -2.80
CA ARG A 429 13.00 -5.00 -3.57
C ARG A 429 14.42 -4.62 -4.00
N ALA A 430 14.65 -3.34 -4.12
CA ALA A 430 15.95 -2.74 -4.41
C ALA A 430 16.04 -1.35 -3.77
N VAL A 431 17.26 -0.87 -3.58
CA VAL A 431 17.54 0.47 -3.05
C VAL A 431 18.52 1.15 -3.99
N ALA A 432 18.14 2.30 -4.54
CA ALA A 432 19.06 3.14 -5.29
C ALA A 432 19.66 4.17 -4.34
N ARG A 433 20.94 4.01 -4.01
CA ARG A 433 21.72 5.00 -3.27
C ARG A 433 22.58 5.79 -4.25
N LEU A 434 22.70 7.08 -4.02
CA LEU A 434 23.61 7.92 -4.79
C LEU A 434 25.05 7.54 -4.47
N GLY A 435 25.87 7.38 -5.51
CA GLY A 435 27.29 7.12 -5.36
C GLY A 435 27.96 8.27 -4.59
N SER A 436 28.82 7.93 -3.63
CA SER A 436 29.75 8.91 -3.08
C SER A 436 30.58 9.49 -4.23
N ARG A 437 30.63 10.81 -4.38
CA ARG A 437 31.55 11.43 -5.36
C ARG A 437 32.92 10.81 -5.15
N SER A 438 33.44 10.15 -6.16
CA SER A 438 34.87 9.79 -6.16
C SER A 438 35.65 11.08 -5.95
N LYS A 439 36.60 11.07 -5.02
CA LYS A 439 37.54 12.17 -4.76
C LYS A 439 38.54 12.36 -5.91
N ASP A 440 38.22 11.95 -7.13
CA ASP A 440 39.11 12.04 -8.26
C ASP A 440 38.44 12.80 -9.41
N ALA A 441 38.42 14.10 -9.26
CA ALA A 441 38.48 15.06 -10.37
C ALA A 441 39.25 16.27 -9.86
N ARG A 442 40.57 16.16 -9.91
CA ARG A 442 41.48 17.32 -9.94
C ARG A 442 41.63 17.81 -11.38
#